data_1d201f85e4b3d2a18961501c7d3e0a38
#
_entry.id   1d201f85e4b3d2a18961501c7d3e0a38
#
_cell.length_a   1.000
_cell.length_b   1.000
_cell.length_c   1.000
_cell.angle_alpha   90.00
_cell.angle_beta   90.00
_cell.angle_gamma   90.00
#
_symmetry.space_group_name_H-M   'P 1'
#
loop_
_entity.id
_entity.type
_entity.pdbx_description
1 polymer ?
#
loop_
_entity_poly.entity_id
_entity_poly.type
_entity_poly.pdbx_seq_one_letter_code
_entity_poly.pdbx_strand_id
1 'polypeptide(L)'
;MKNSTHMVPVELDTPVDAAQPRLATAVKRPTWAQTEGSPLPLGATWIEREQAFNFAVHSEHAESVTLLLYSATDLVNPLIAFRLDFLRNKSGRIWHCRMPISEISEARYYAYSVSGPTGPQLFSFDPQKVLLDPYAKCIFFPPGFDRELAAREGSNAGKAPLGVLAAHRATFEWEGDRLQHHEFDAIVYELHVRGFTRHPNSGIDQRRAGTYAGLVEKIPYLKELGITIVELMPVFQRDPQEADYWGYMPLNFFAPHAQYASSRDEDEQHLEFRNMVKALHQACIGVILDVVYNHTVEGDHRGPIYSYKGLDGPGYYMRSSDPVNPYANYSGTGNTLNFGQSHVRKMVLDSLRCWKHEMYIDGFRFDLASVFSRNADGSLNWGEAPLFSEIAADPELGQLRLIAEPWDTGAYQLGRGFPGQSWLQWNGRFRDDIRRFVRGDAAMVPDLMRRIYAAMISFQTVAGTPITPGVTHEKFP
;
A
#
# COMPACT_ATOMS: atom_id res chain seq x y z
N MET A 1 78.61 21.87 6.53
CA MET A 1 77.85 22.56 7.56
C MET A 1 76.39 22.11 7.43
N LYS A 2 75.91 21.43 8.48
CA LYS A 2 74.55 20.86 8.54
C LYS A 2 73.57 21.94 8.91
N ASN A 3 72.47 22.08 8.20
CA ASN A 3 71.29 22.75 8.69
C ASN A 3 70.11 21.78 8.65
N SER A 4 69.69 21.32 9.79
CA SER A 4 68.51 20.54 10.06
C SER A 4 67.36 21.52 10.23
N THR A 5 66.33 21.40 9.37
CA THR A 5 65.06 22.10 9.53
C THR A 5 64.11 21.15 10.27
N HIS A 6 63.74 21.53 11.47
CA HIS A 6 62.68 20.90 12.27
C HIS A 6 61.34 21.18 11.59
N MET A 7 60.64 20.13 11.20
CA MET A 7 59.18 20.20 10.89
C MET A 7 58.39 20.12 12.20
N VAL A 8 57.61 21.16 12.44
CA VAL A 8 56.58 21.19 13.49
C VAL A 8 55.36 20.43 12.97
N PRO A 9 54.76 19.51 13.73
CA PRO A 9 53.54 18.88 13.34
C PRO A 9 52.37 19.89 13.39
N VAL A 10 51.66 20.06 12.30
CA VAL A 10 50.38 20.76 12.26
C VAL A 10 49.34 19.82 12.86
N GLU A 11 48.82 20.18 14.03
CA GLU A 11 47.59 19.55 14.54
C GLU A 11 46.45 19.86 13.62
N LEU A 12 45.92 18.82 12.99
CA LEU A 12 44.64 18.86 12.26
C LEU A 12 43.53 19.00 13.29
N ASP A 13 42.92 20.18 13.34
CA ASP A 13 41.64 20.38 14.02
C ASP A 13 40.62 19.37 13.49
N THR A 14 40.20 18.45 14.34
CA THR A 14 39.08 17.58 14.10
C THR A 14 37.81 18.41 14.10
N PRO A 15 36.94 18.26 13.09
CA PRO A 15 35.63 18.93 13.09
C PRO A 15 34.82 18.49 14.32
N VAL A 16 34.30 19.48 15.01
CA VAL A 16 33.38 19.31 16.13
C VAL A 16 32.21 18.47 15.70
N ASP A 17 32.07 17.32 16.31
CA ASP A 17 30.97 16.37 16.17
C ASP A 17 29.64 17.11 16.36
N ALA A 18 28.85 17.21 15.29
CA ALA A 18 27.50 17.72 15.38
C ALA A 18 26.74 16.80 16.34
N ALA A 19 26.27 17.35 17.43
CA ALA A 19 25.64 16.65 18.52
C ALA A 19 24.53 15.74 18.06
N GLN A 20 24.82 14.46 17.91
CA GLN A 20 23.80 13.42 17.84
C GLN A 20 22.93 13.54 19.11
N PRO A 21 21.60 13.44 19.03
CA PRO A 21 20.79 13.41 20.23
C PRO A 21 21.32 12.30 21.14
N ARG A 22 21.70 12.67 22.35
CA ARG A 22 22.25 11.72 23.34
C ARG A 22 21.15 10.72 23.66
N LEU A 23 21.20 9.54 23.05
CA LEU A 23 20.48 8.35 23.50
C LEU A 23 21.04 7.95 24.86
N ALA A 24 20.47 8.51 25.91
CA ALA A 24 20.82 8.20 27.28
C ALA A 24 20.03 6.98 27.71
N THR A 25 20.59 5.78 27.47
CA THR A 25 20.49 4.63 28.38
C THR A 25 21.32 3.50 27.79
N ALA A 26 22.06 2.80 28.62
CA ALA A 26 22.91 1.68 28.25
C ALA A 26 22.00 0.53 27.73
N VAL A 27 21.77 0.48 26.42
CA VAL A 27 21.05 -0.59 25.75
C VAL A 27 21.85 -1.88 25.90
N LYS A 28 21.32 -2.89 26.60
CA LYS A 28 21.88 -4.25 26.58
C LYS A 28 21.96 -4.71 25.12
N ARG A 29 23.17 -4.94 24.63
CA ARG A 29 23.36 -5.49 23.29
C ARG A 29 23.02 -6.97 23.29
N PRO A 30 22.04 -7.44 22.50
CA PRO A 30 21.76 -8.87 22.35
C PRO A 30 22.97 -9.62 21.79
N THR A 31 23.01 -10.92 21.99
CA THR A 31 24.07 -11.76 21.39
C THR A 31 23.85 -11.91 19.89
N TRP A 32 24.93 -12.03 19.12
CA TRP A 32 24.85 -12.06 17.64
C TRP A 32 23.94 -13.13 17.05
N ALA A 33 23.90 -14.33 17.63
CA ALA A 33 23.04 -15.41 17.17
C ALA A 33 21.54 -15.07 17.26
N GLN A 34 21.16 -14.16 18.15
CA GLN A 34 19.76 -13.74 18.33
C GLN A 34 19.36 -12.59 17.39
N THR A 35 20.33 -11.85 16.85
CA THR A 35 20.06 -10.61 16.11
C THR A 35 20.16 -10.72 14.60
N GLU A 36 20.69 -11.79 14.03
CA GLU A 36 20.87 -11.88 12.59
C GLU A 36 19.53 -11.88 11.82
N GLY A 37 18.57 -12.65 12.26
CA GLY A 37 17.25 -12.70 11.64
C GLY A 37 17.24 -13.27 10.22
N SER A 38 16.14 -13.04 9.51
CA SER A 38 15.92 -13.52 8.13
C SER A 38 15.54 -12.33 7.23
N PRO A 39 16.03 -12.29 5.97
CA PRO A 39 15.61 -11.27 5.00
C PRO A 39 14.14 -11.41 4.55
N LEU A 40 13.50 -12.52 4.82
CA LEU A 40 12.12 -12.79 4.44
C LEU A 40 11.36 -13.49 5.58
N PRO A 41 10.04 -13.25 5.67
CA PRO A 41 9.26 -12.25 4.93
C PRO A 41 9.62 -10.82 5.33
N LEU A 42 9.33 -9.83 4.47
CA LEU A 42 9.48 -8.41 4.79
C LEU A 42 8.44 -7.99 5.83
N GLY A 43 8.75 -6.93 6.57
CA GLY A 43 7.93 -6.43 7.67
C GLY A 43 8.35 -6.97 9.03
N ALA A 44 7.52 -6.71 10.05
CA ALA A 44 7.64 -7.29 11.37
C ALA A 44 6.83 -8.59 11.46
N THR A 45 7.51 -9.73 11.54
CA THR A 45 6.88 -11.05 11.52
C THR A 45 7.09 -11.77 12.84
N TRP A 46 6.00 -12.18 13.50
CA TRP A 46 6.04 -13.00 14.68
C TRP A 46 6.42 -14.46 14.35
N ILE A 47 7.39 -15.02 15.09
CA ILE A 47 7.85 -16.40 14.95
C ILE A 47 7.53 -17.14 16.24
N GLU A 48 6.39 -17.84 16.24
CA GLU A 48 5.84 -18.51 17.41
C GLU A 48 6.83 -19.47 18.09
N ARG A 49 7.48 -20.34 17.29
CA ARG A 49 8.44 -21.33 17.84
C ARG A 49 9.65 -20.72 18.54
N GLU A 50 9.97 -19.48 18.24
CA GLU A 50 11.13 -18.78 18.77
C GLU A 50 10.75 -17.67 19.75
N GLN A 51 9.45 -17.41 19.91
CA GLN A 51 8.92 -16.31 20.71
C GLN A 51 9.66 -15.01 20.40
N ALA A 52 9.77 -14.68 19.11
CA ALA A 52 10.56 -13.55 18.62
C ALA A 52 9.89 -12.86 17.44
N PHE A 53 10.18 -11.59 17.27
CA PHE A 53 9.90 -10.87 16.03
C PHE A 53 11.11 -10.91 15.09
N ASN A 54 10.87 -11.19 13.82
CA ASN A 54 11.79 -10.93 12.74
C ASN A 54 11.38 -9.63 12.05
N PHE A 55 12.32 -8.69 11.94
CA PHE A 55 12.16 -7.43 11.23
C PHE A 55 12.97 -7.48 9.95
N ALA A 56 12.36 -7.12 8.82
CA ALA A 56 13.03 -7.07 7.54
C ALA A 56 12.49 -5.91 6.68
N VAL A 57 13.40 -5.07 6.18
CA VAL A 57 13.06 -3.89 5.36
C VAL A 57 13.98 -3.80 4.14
N HIS A 58 13.39 -3.49 2.98
CA HIS A 58 14.16 -3.26 1.76
C HIS A 58 14.72 -1.84 1.73
N SER A 59 16.04 -1.72 1.58
CA SER A 59 16.73 -0.48 1.26
C SER A 59 18.07 -0.81 0.61
N GLU A 60 18.16 -0.61 -0.69
CA GLU A 60 19.35 -0.91 -1.47
C GLU A 60 20.48 0.08 -1.18
N HIS A 61 20.14 1.38 -1.19
CA HIS A 61 21.09 2.47 -1.15
C HIS A 61 21.42 2.97 0.27
N ALA A 62 20.73 2.43 1.29
CA ALA A 62 21.04 2.81 2.68
C ALA A 62 22.45 2.40 3.09
N GLU A 63 23.16 3.33 3.73
CA GLU A 63 24.46 3.10 4.38
C GLU A 63 24.30 2.58 5.81
N SER A 64 23.22 2.99 6.49
CA SER A 64 22.86 2.42 7.79
C SER A 64 21.35 2.42 8.00
N VAL A 65 20.85 1.39 8.69
CA VAL A 65 19.48 1.26 9.12
C VAL A 65 19.45 0.99 10.62
N THR A 66 18.59 1.71 11.33
CA THR A 66 18.35 1.52 12.76
C THR A 66 16.89 1.14 12.98
N LEU A 67 16.64 0.02 13.64
CA LEU A 67 15.32 -0.36 14.13
C LEU A 67 15.05 0.42 15.43
N LEU A 68 13.89 1.08 15.47
CA LEU A 68 13.43 1.85 16.62
C LEU A 68 12.20 1.16 17.23
N LEU A 69 12.26 0.83 18.50
CA LEU A 69 11.14 0.22 19.23
C LEU A 69 10.66 1.16 20.33
N TYR A 70 9.36 1.36 20.40
CA TYR A 70 8.73 2.33 21.31
C TYR A 70 7.74 1.64 22.26
N SER A 71 7.64 2.16 23.49
CA SER A 71 6.58 1.82 24.42
C SER A 71 5.26 2.51 24.03
N ALA A 72 4.18 2.12 24.69
CA ALA A 72 2.90 2.82 24.54
C ALA A 72 2.89 4.23 25.17
N THR A 73 3.84 4.53 26.05
CA THR A 73 3.86 5.76 26.87
C THR A 73 4.90 6.79 26.45
N ASP A 74 6.01 6.37 25.80
CA ASP A 74 7.01 7.28 25.23
C ASP A 74 7.17 7.02 23.75
N LEU A 75 6.66 7.94 22.95
CA LEU A 75 6.68 7.90 21.49
C LEU A 75 7.80 8.78 20.88
N VAL A 76 8.53 9.49 21.73
CA VAL A 76 9.64 10.37 21.34
C VAL A 76 10.97 9.65 21.46
N ASN A 77 11.18 9.00 22.61
CA ASN A 77 12.42 8.28 22.89
C ASN A 77 12.19 6.77 22.73
N PRO A 78 12.87 6.12 21.78
CA PRO A 78 12.71 4.68 21.63
C PRO A 78 13.26 3.93 22.86
N LEU A 79 12.56 2.88 23.29
CA LEU A 79 13.06 1.93 24.29
C LEU A 79 14.36 1.28 23.82
N ILE A 80 14.40 0.97 22.52
CA ILE A 80 15.54 0.34 21.85
C ILE A 80 15.75 1.06 20.53
N ALA A 81 16.98 1.48 20.29
CA ALA A 81 17.48 1.89 18.99
C ALA A 81 18.60 0.90 18.58
N PHE A 82 18.24 -0.07 17.75
CA PHE A 82 19.16 -1.12 17.33
C PHE A 82 19.69 -0.82 15.94
N ARG A 83 20.94 -0.36 15.86
CA ARG A 83 21.62 -0.16 14.57
C ARG A 83 22.01 -1.51 13.99
N LEU A 84 21.50 -1.81 12.80
CA LEU A 84 21.79 -3.04 12.08
C LEU A 84 23.24 -3.04 11.57
N ASP A 85 23.93 -4.16 11.77
CA ASP A 85 25.29 -4.35 11.28
C ASP A 85 25.27 -4.72 9.80
N PHE A 86 26.04 -4.01 8.99
CA PHE A 86 26.06 -4.20 7.53
C PHE A 86 26.48 -5.62 7.13
N LEU A 87 27.38 -6.27 7.84
CA LEU A 87 27.88 -7.59 7.50
C LEU A 87 26.99 -8.74 8.00
N ARG A 88 26.17 -8.50 9.04
CA ARG A 88 25.37 -9.54 9.70
C ARG A 88 23.87 -9.36 9.52
N ASN A 89 23.43 -8.12 9.42
CA ASN A 89 22.01 -7.79 9.36
C ASN A 89 21.58 -7.30 7.96
N LYS A 90 22.37 -7.56 6.91
CA LYS A 90 22.02 -7.23 5.53
C LYS A 90 22.25 -8.43 4.62
N SER A 91 21.21 -8.82 3.90
CA SER A 91 21.25 -9.84 2.84
C SER A 91 20.84 -9.21 1.51
N GLY A 92 21.81 -8.98 0.64
CA GLY A 92 21.60 -8.25 -0.60
C GLY A 92 21.11 -6.83 -0.35
N ARG A 93 19.83 -6.56 -0.68
CA ARG A 93 19.18 -5.25 -0.54
C ARG A 93 18.28 -5.14 0.69
N ILE A 94 18.21 -6.20 1.52
CA ILE A 94 17.29 -6.29 2.65
C ILE A 94 18.07 -6.23 3.95
N TRP A 95 17.67 -5.31 4.82
CA TRP A 95 18.16 -5.20 6.18
C TRP A 95 17.23 -5.96 7.11
N HIS A 96 17.78 -6.76 8.04
CA HIS A 96 16.97 -7.63 8.90
C HIS A 96 17.62 -7.87 10.25
N CYS A 97 16.78 -8.15 11.24
CA CYS A 97 17.20 -8.61 12.56
C CYS A 97 16.10 -9.44 13.23
N ARG A 98 16.45 -10.15 14.28
CA ARG A 98 15.53 -10.90 15.13
C ARG A 98 15.64 -10.47 16.56
N MET A 99 14.49 -10.22 17.20
CA MET A 99 14.40 -9.78 18.58
C MET A 99 13.47 -10.72 19.38
N PRO A 100 14.00 -11.44 20.42
CA PRO A 100 13.16 -12.20 21.33
C PRO A 100 12.20 -11.31 22.09
N ILE A 101 10.97 -11.76 22.30
CA ILE A 101 9.95 -10.98 23.02
C ILE A 101 10.41 -10.64 24.46
N SER A 102 11.23 -11.49 25.09
CA SER A 102 11.78 -11.24 26.42
C SER A 102 12.67 -10.01 26.50
N GLU A 103 13.25 -9.57 25.38
CA GLU A 103 14.10 -8.38 25.31
C GLU A 103 13.30 -7.12 24.93
N ILE A 104 12.12 -7.29 24.35
CA ILE A 104 11.28 -6.20 23.81
C ILE A 104 9.85 -6.23 24.37
N SER A 105 9.65 -6.83 25.56
CA SER A 105 8.32 -7.04 26.15
C SER A 105 7.50 -5.77 26.38
N GLU A 106 8.17 -4.62 26.57
CA GLU A 106 7.52 -3.32 26.74
C GLU A 106 7.29 -2.58 25.41
N ALA A 107 7.83 -3.09 24.29
CA ALA A 107 7.66 -2.47 23.00
C ALA A 107 6.25 -2.74 22.45
N ARG A 108 5.56 -1.69 22.07
CA ARG A 108 4.26 -1.73 21.42
C ARG A 108 4.35 -1.33 19.95
N TYR A 109 5.27 -0.43 19.61
CA TYR A 109 5.39 0.14 18.28
C TYR A 109 6.82 0.04 17.76
N TYR A 110 6.95 0.07 16.44
CA TYR A 110 8.25 0.07 15.77
C TYR A 110 8.30 1.00 14.56
N ALA A 111 9.50 1.40 14.20
CA ALA A 111 9.81 2.18 13.01
C ALA A 111 11.29 2.02 12.66
N TYR A 112 11.72 2.70 11.61
CA TYR A 112 13.12 2.74 11.20
C TYR A 112 13.66 4.18 11.16
N SER A 113 14.97 4.32 11.32
CA SER A 113 15.73 5.50 10.92
C SER A 113 16.80 5.04 9.94
N VAL A 114 16.99 5.78 8.86
CA VAL A 114 17.85 5.35 7.76
C VAL A 114 18.77 6.50 7.34
N SER A 115 20.05 6.21 7.15
CA SER A 115 20.99 7.13 6.52
C SER A 115 21.53 6.56 5.22
N GLY A 116 21.88 7.44 4.31
CA GLY A 116 22.40 7.07 2.99
C GLY A 116 22.80 8.31 2.20
N PRO A 117 23.05 8.16 0.89
CA PRO A 117 23.41 9.27 0.02
C PRO A 117 22.36 10.37 0.06
N THR A 118 22.79 11.61 -0.07
CA THR A 118 21.92 12.78 -0.24
C THR A 118 22.12 13.37 -1.61
N GLY A 119 21.06 13.95 -2.19
CA GLY A 119 21.20 14.62 -3.49
C GLY A 119 19.90 14.67 -4.31
N PRO A 120 19.93 15.36 -5.46
CA PRO A 120 18.75 15.64 -6.26
C PRO A 120 18.17 14.40 -6.99
N GLN A 121 18.75 13.23 -6.83
CA GLN A 121 18.38 12.00 -7.56
C GLN A 121 17.38 11.12 -6.83
N LEU A 122 16.35 11.67 -6.20
CA LEU A 122 15.34 11.01 -5.37
C LEU A 122 15.89 10.48 -4.02
N PHE A 123 17.11 10.79 -3.65
CA PHE A 123 17.66 10.44 -2.36
C PHE A 123 17.16 11.42 -1.29
N SER A 124 16.29 10.93 -0.43
CA SER A 124 15.69 11.70 0.67
C SER A 124 16.04 11.09 2.02
N PHE A 125 17.25 10.50 2.13
CA PHE A 125 17.72 9.95 3.40
C PHE A 125 17.94 11.07 4.41
N ASP A 126 17.24 10.97 5.53
CA ASP A 126 17.38 11.84 6.68
C ASP A 126 17.38 10.99 7.96
N PRO A 127 18.52 10.81 8.62
CA PRO A 127 18.62 9.96 9.82
C PRO A 127 17.83 10.50 11.02
N GLN A 128 17.32 11.72 10.95
CA GLN A 128 16.44 12.29 11.97
C GLN A 128 14.97 11.90 11.76
N LYS A 129 14.62 11.32 10.61
CA LYS A 129 13.26 10.85 10.34
C LYS A 129 13.01 9.49 10.97
N VAL A 130 11.85 9.41 11.61
CA VAL A 130 11.21 8.15 12.00
C VAL A 130 10.35 7.70 10.84
N LEU A 131 10.67 6.55 10.27
CA LEU A 131 10.07 6.03 9.03
C LEU A 131 9.20 4.81 9.31
N LEU A 132 8.00 4.83 8.79
CA LEU A 132 7.07 3.70 8.82
C LEU A 132 7.59 2.55 7.95
N ASP A 133 7.42 1.32 8.43
CA ASP A 133 7.62 0.13 7.61
C ASP A 133 6.57 0.03 6.50
N PRO A 134 6.95 -0.10 5.22
CA PRO A 134 6.00 -0.33 4.12
C PRO A 134 5.09 -1.54 4.31
N TYR A 135 5.54 -2.55 5.05
CA TYR A 135 4.83 -3.80 5.33
C TYR A 135 4.07 -3.81 6.66
N ALA A 136 3.95 -2.67 7.34
CA ALA A 136 3.18 -2.59 8.58
C ALA A 136 1.71 -2.95 8.33
N LYS A 137 1.22 -3.99 9.02
CA LYS A 137 -0.16 -4.48 8.89
C LYS A 137 -1.16 -3.72 9.76
N CYS A 138 -0.65 -2.94 10.71
CA CYS A 138 -1.40 -2.07 11.58
C CYS A 138 -0.57 -0.82 11.86
N ILE A 139 -1.19 0.33 11.83
CA ILE A 139 -0.50 1.61 11.95
C ILE A 139 -1.13 2.43 13.07
N PHE A 140 -0.27 2.89 13.95
CA PHE A 140 -0.63 3.82 15.02
C PHE A 140 -0.20 5.24 14.64
N PHE A 141 -1.13 6.18 14.77
CA PHE A 141 -0.83 7.61 14.66
C PHE A 141 -0.79 8.21 16.06
N PRO A 142 0.38 8.75 16.50
CA PRO A 142 0.47 9.36 17.80
C PRO A 142 -0.50 10.55 17.92
N PRO A 143 -0.99 10.88 19.11
CA PRO A 143 -1.92 12.02 19.31
C PRO A 143 -1.40 13.37 18.78
N GLY A 144 -0.08 13.49 18.70
CA GLY A 144 0.59 14.66 18.14
C GLY A 144 1.05 14.48 16.70
N PHE A 145 0.52 13.51 15.93
CA PHE A 145 0.88 13.32 14.52
C PHE A 145 0.87 14.63 13.76
N ASP A 146 1.90 14.86 12.94
CA ASP A 146 2.08 16.11 12.21
C ASP A 146 2.70 15.86 10.82
N ARG A 147 1.87 15.98 9.78
CA ARG A 147 2.24 15.82 8.38
C ARG A 147 3.33 16.82 7.96
N GLU A 148 3.26 18.05 8.44
CA GLU A 148 4.20 19.10 8.04
C GLU A 148 5.63 18.80 8.50
N LEU A 149 5.79 18.18 9.68
CA LEU A 149 7.11 17.75 10.14
C LEU A 149 7.69 16.59 9.33
N ALA A 150 6.85 15.78 8.73
CA ALA A 150 7.31 14.75 7.80
C ALA A 150 7.79 15.35 6.45
N ALA A 151 7.26 16.50 6.04
CA ALA A 151 7.63 17.17 4.79
C ALA A 151 8.86 18.09 4.91
N ARG A 152 9.24 18.49 6.13
CA ARG A 152 10.38 19.39 6.38
C ARG A 152 11.61 18.58 6.77
N GLU A 153 12.80 19.15 6.62
CA GLU A 153 14.04 18.58 7.16
C GLU A 153 14.00 18.48 8.69
N GLY A 154 14.74 17.52 9.24
CA GLY A 154 14.90 17.33 10.67
C GLY A 154 13.89 16.36 11.30
N SER A 155 13.88 16.33 12.63
CA SER A 155 13.20 15.28 13.39
C SER A 155 11.68 15.38 13.36
N ASN A 156 11.03 14.23 13.17
CA ASN A 156 9.59 14.00 13.35
C ASN A 156 9.30 13.04 14.53
N ALA A 157 10.24 12.88 15.47
CA ALA A 157 10.09 12.00 16.63
C ALA A 157 8.83 12.36 17.44
N GLY A 158 8.05 11.34 17.82
CA GLY A 158 6.77 11.50 18.52
C GLY A 158 5.63 12.03 17.64
N LYS A 159 5.89 12.25 16.34
CA LYS A 159 4.94 12.83 15.35
C LYS A 159 4.76 11.95 14.12
N ALA A 160 5.58 10.93 13.92
CA ALA A 160 5.52 10.01 12.79
C ALA A 160 4.52 8.88 13.00
N PRO A 161 3.92 8.31 11.95
CA PRO A 161 3.18 7.07 12.05
C PRO A 161 4.11 5.91 12.39
N LEU A 162 3.64 4.96 13.20
CA LEU A 162 4.41 3.82 13.68
C LEU A 162 3.72 2.51 13.33
N GLY A 163 4.49 1.47 13.02
CA GLY A 163 3.96 0.10 12.93
C GLY A 163 3.64 -0.46 14.32
N VAL A 164 2.55 -1.21 14.43
CA VAL A 164 2.14 -1.85 15.69
C VAL A 164 2.72 -3.26 15.77
N LEU A 165 3.36 -3.60 16.88
CA LEU A 165 3.80 -4.96 17.19
C LEU A 165 2.65 -5.74 17.82
N ALA A 166 2.20 -6.79 17.15
CA ALA A 166 1.16 -7.69 17.64
C ALA A 166 1.71 -9.12 17.69
N ALA A 167 2.26 -9.51 18.86
CA ALA A 167 2.81 -10.85 19.10
C ALA A 167 1.71 -11.93 19.08
N HIS A 168 0.54 -11.58 19.55
CA HIS A 168 -0.61 -12.50 19.70
C HIS A 168 -1.86 -11.87 19.10
N ARG A 169 -1.85 -11.57 17.79
CA ARG A 169 -3.14 -11.35 17.14
C ARG A 169 -3.92 -12.65 17.21
N ALA A 170 -5.01 -12.63 17.96
CA ALA A 170 -5.94 -13.76 18.02
C ALA A 170 -6.22 -14.25 16.59
N THR A 171 -6.04 -15.54 16.36
CA THR A 171 -6.41 -16.15 15.08
C THR A 171 -7.88 -15.84 14.84
N PHE A 172 -8.19 -15.14 13.76
CA PHE A 172 -9.57 -14.84 13.45
C PHE A 172 -10.25 -16.11 12.92
N GLU A 173 -11.34 -16.50 13.56
CA GLU A 173 -12.06 -17.72 13.20
C GLU A 173 -13.03 -17.43 12.03
N TRP A 174 -12.65 -17.85 10.84
CA TRP A 174 -13.48 -17.73 9.64
C TRP A 174 -14.64 -18.75 9.61
N GLU A 175 -14.64 -19.78 10.49
CA GLU A 175 -15.72 -20.77 10.66
C GLU A 175 -16.15 -21.48 9.38
N GLY A 176 -15.18 -21.77 8.52
CA GLY A 176 -15.43 -22.42 7.22
C GLY A 176 -15.92 -21.49 6.13
N ASP A 177 -15.81 -20.18 6.33
CA ASP A 177 -16.06 -19.19 5.30
C ASP A 177 -15.24 -19.44 4.04
N ARG A 178 -15.75 -19.04 2.90
CA ARG A 178 -15.12 -19.26 1.58
C ARG A 178 -15.26 -18.01 0.73
N LEU A 179 -14.29 -17.82 -0.15
CA LEU A 179 -14.36 -16.80 -1.20
C LEU A 179 -15.64 -16.98 -2.03
N GLN A 180 -16.28 -15.87 -2.36
CA GLN A 180 -17.51 -15.83 -3.13
C GLN A 180 -17.19 -15.69 -4.63
N HIS A 181 -17.67 -16.63 -5.42
CA HIS A 181 -17.48 -16.63 -6.87
C HIS A 181 -18.81 -16.37 -7.59
N HIS A 182 -18.96 -15.18 -8.13
CA HIS A 182 -20.09 -14.79 -8.98
C HIS A 182 -19.60 -14.58 -10.40
N GLU A 183 -20.01 -15.41 -11.37
CA GLU A 183 -19.59 -15.29 -12.77
C GLU A 183 -20.64 -14.56 -13.61
N PHE A 184 -21.80 -15.22 -13.82
CA PHE A 184 -22.87 -14.74 -14.70
C PHE A 184 -23.90 -13.88 -13.97
N ASP A 185 -23.96 -13.98 -12.67
CA ASP A 185 -24.85 -13.25 -11.77
C ASP A 185 -24.18 -12.05 -11.08
N ALA A 186 -22.99 -11.67 -11.53
CA ALA A 186 -22.22 -10.58 -10.93
C ALA A 186 -22.89 -9.22 -11.13
N ILE A 187 -23.41 -8.65 -10.06
CA ILE A 187 -23.90 -7.26 -9.97
C ILE A 187 -23.04 -6.55 -8.94
N VAL A 188 -22.13 -5.70 -9.41
CA VAL A 188 -21.14 -5.00 -8.58
C VAL A 188 -21.72 -3.67 -8.14
N TYR A 189 -21.68 -3.41 -6.84
CA TYR A 189 -22.01 -2.13 -6.22
C TYR A 189 -20.78 -1.48 -5.63
N GLU A 190 -20.29 -0.44 -6.27
CA GLU A 190 -19.18 0.38 -5.75
C GLU A 190 -19.70 1.28 -4.64
N LEU A 191 -19.04 1.26 -3.48
CA LEU A 191 -19.39 2.09 -2.34
C LEU A 191 -18.19 2.57 -1.53
N HIS A 192 -18.34 3.75 -0.96
CA HIS A 192 -17.40 4.31 0.00
C HIS A 192 -17.85 3.97 1.42
N VAL A 193 -17.01 3.26 2.20
CA VAL A 193 -17.37 2.77 3.56
C VAL A 193 -18.01 3.86 4.42
N ARG A 194 -17.34 5.01 4.54
CA ARG A 194 -17.86 6.13 5.34
C ARG A 194 -19.11 6.76 4.71
N GLY A 195 -19.08 7.02 3.39
CA GLY A 195 -20.17 7.72 2.70
C GLY A 195 -21.47 6.94 2.71
N PHE A 196 -21.41 5.63 2.64
CA PHE A 196 -22.56 4.75 2.50
C PHE A 196 -23.54 4.81 3.69
N THR A 197 -23.02 4.99 4.90
CA THR A 197 -23.85 4.97 6.12
C THR A 197 -23.81 6.23 6.96
N ARG A 198 -22.96 7.23 6.62
CA ARG A 198 -22.75 8.41 7.48
C ARG A 198 -23.92 9.37 7.52
N HIS A 199 -24.73 9.44 6.45
CA HIS A 199 -25.87 10.35 6.41
C HIS A 199 -26.96 9.92 7.41
N PRO A 200 -27.61 10.83 8.14
CA PRO A 200 -28.65 10.49 9.12
C PRO A 200 -29.79 9.62 8.56
N ASN A 201 -30.15 9.79 7.28
CA ASN A 201 -31.19 9.00 6.62
C ASN A 201 -30.78 7.54 6.36
N SER A 202 -29.53 7.17 6.67
CA SER A 202 -29.09 5.78 6.57
C SER A 202 -29.82 4.87 7.56
N GLY A 203 -30.33 5.44 8.67
CA GLY A 203 -30.98 4.69 9.74
C GLY A 203 -29.98 3.91 10.62
N ILE A 204 -28.68 4.13 10.47
CA ILE A 204 -27.63 3.48 11.26
C ILE A 204 -27.33 4.30 12.53
N ASP A 205 -27.11 3.61 13.66
CA ASP A 205 -26.67 4.25 14.90
C ASP A 205 -25.41 5.10 14.65
N GLN A 206 -25.42 6.33 15.18
CA GLN A 206 -24.35 7.29 14.90
C GLN A 206 -22.95 6.82 15.28
N ARG A 207 -22.82 5.94 16.28
CA ARG A 207 -21.54 5.36 16.70
C ARG A 207 -20.97 4.39 15.68
N ARG A 208 -21.85 3.78 14.86
CA ARG A 208 -21.49 2.82 13.81
C ARG A 208 -21.60 3.42 12.40
N ALA A 209 -22.25 4.58 12.26
CA ALA A 209 -22.43 5.24 10.98
C ALA A 209 -21.09 5.69 10.38
N GLY A 210 -20.80 5.25 9.16
CA GLY A 210 -19.56 5.52 8.44
C GLY A 210 -18.42 4.57 8.81
N THR A 211 -18.72 3.39 9.36
CA THR A 211 -17.74 2.37 9.76
C THR A 211 -17.99 1.03 9.07
N TYR A 212 -17.02 0.10 9.17
CA TYR A 212 -17.18 -1.29 8.72
C TYR A 212 -18.40 -1.96 9.37
N ALA A 213 -18.58 -1.74 10.67
CA ALA A 213 -19.74 -2.26 11.40
C ALA A 213 -21.07 -1.65 10.91
N GLY A 214 -21.07 -0.38 10.53
CA GLY A 214 -22.24 0.28 9.95
C GLY A 214 -22.61 -0.28 8.57
N LEU A 215 -21.63 -0.70 7.78
CA LEU A 215 -21.87 -1.35 6.50
C LEU A 215 -22.56 -2.71 6.69
N VAL A 216 -22.19 -3.49 7.69
CA VAL A 216 -22.84 -4.77 8.01
C VAL A 216 -24.35 -4.60 8.22
N GLU A 217 -24.78 -3.52 8.85
CA GLU A 217 -26.22 -3.23 9.05
C GLU A 217 -26.98 -2.96 7.74
N LYS A 218 -26.28 -2.67 6.64
CA LYS A 218 -26.85 -2.45 5.31
C LYS A 218 -26.89 -3.70 4.41
N ILE A 219 -26.44 -4.84 4.88
CA ILE A 219 -26.51 -6.10 4.12
C ILE A 219 -27.93 -6.43 3.66
N PRO A 220 -29.01 -6.29 4.49
CA PRO A 220 -30.36 -6.52 4.02
C PRO A 220 -30.76 -5.63 2.83
N TYR A 221 -30.38 -4.36 2.85
CA TYR A 221 -30.62 -3.43 1.74
C TYR A 221 -29.86 -3.85 0.47
N LEU A 222 -28.60 -4.26 0.58
CA LEU A 222 -27.82 -4.72 -0.57
C LEU A 222 -28.45 -5.98 -1.20
N LYS A 223 -28.93 -6.91 -0.37
CA LYS A 223 -29.66 -8.11 -0.83
C LYS A 223 -30.99 -7.78 -1.52
N GLU A 224 -31.77 -6.88 -0.96
CA GLU A 224 -33.03 -6.42 -1.55
C GLU A 224 -32.78 -5.77 -2.92
N LEU A 225 -31.70 -5.03 -3.05
CA LEU A 225 -31.28 -4.42 -4.32
C LEU A 225 -30.74 -5.45 -5.33
N GLY A 226 -30.50 -6.69 -4.94
CA GLY A 226 -29.98 -7.77 -5.78
C GLY A 226 -28.46 -7.69 -6.01
N ILE A 227 -27.71 -7.04 -5.12
CA ILE A 227 -26.26 -6.93 -5.22
C ILE A 227 -25.62 -8.26 -4.84
N THR A 228 -24.68 -8.72 -5.67
CA THR A 228 -23.92 -9.95 -5.45
C THR A 228 -22.46 -9.69 -5.10
N ILE A 229 -21.92 -8.52 -5.44
CA ILE A 229 -20.55 -8.11 -5.14
C ILE A 229 -20.54 -6.66 -4.67
N VAL A 230 -19.86 -6.39 -3.57
CA VAL A 230 -19.52 -5.04 -3.13
C VAL A 230 -18.09 -4.71 -3.53
N GLU A 231 -17.90 -3.61 -4.26
CA GLU A 231 -16.59 -3.02 -4.52
C GLU A 231 -16.36 -1.88 -3.53
N LEU A 232 -15.43 -2.10 -2.60
CA LEU A 232 -15.10 -1.07 -1.61
C LEU A 232 -14.11 -0.08 -2.22
N MET A 233 -14.49 1.20 -2.32
CA MET A 233 -13.54 2.28 -2.58
C MET A 233 -12.38 2.19 -1.59
N PRO A 234 -11.20 2.78 -1.87
CA PRO A 234 -9.97 2.43 -1.19
C PRO A 234 -10.07 2.38 0.33
N VAL A 235 -9.66 1.23 0.88
CA VAL A 235 -9.62 0.96 2.33
C VAL A 235 -8.20 0.84 2.86
N PHE A 236 -7.19 1.10 2.05
CA PHE A 236 -5.80 1.19 2.51
C PHE A 236 -5.64 2.30 3.53
N GLN A 237 -4.74 2.09 4.50
CA GLN A 237 -4.44 3.14 5.47
C GLN A 237 -3.91 4.38 4.77
N ARG A 238 -4.52 5.52 5.05
CA ARG A 238 -4.15 6.84 4.56
C ARG A 238 -3.73 7.78 5.69
N ASP A 239 -3.12 8.89 5.32
CA ASP A 239 -2.78 9.96 6.23
C ASP A 239 -4.05 10.65 6.74
N PRO A 240 -4.29 10.72 8.07
CA PRO A 240 -5.47 11.35 8.63
C PRO A 240 -5.55 12.87 8.45
N GLN A 241 -4.43 13.52 8.09
CA GLN A 241 -4.36 14.96 7.81
C GLN A 241 -4.42 15.29 6.30
N GLU A 242 -4.40 14.28 5.43
CA GLU A 242 -4.61 14.48 3.99
C GLU A 242 -6.09 14.73 3.69
N ALA A 243 -6.39 15.76 2.91
CA ALA A 243 -7.75 16.13 2.52
C ALA A 243 -8.29 15.22 1.39
N ASP A 244 -8.09 13.91 1.49
CA ASP A 244 -8.58 12.90 0.57
C ASP A 244 -9.76 12.13 1.16
N TYR A 245 -10.98 12.54 0.80
CA TYR A 245 -12.19 11.85 1.26
C TYR A 245 -12.34 10.45 0.63
N TRP A 246 -11.96 10.28 -0.63
CA TRP A 246 -12.21 9.06 -1.38
C TRP A 246 -11.24 7.92 -1.06
N GLY A 247 -10.06 8.23 -0.53
CA GLY A 247 -9.08 7.22 -0.12
C GLY A 247 -8.00 6.91 -1.15
N TYR A 248 -7.93 7.68 -2.25
CA TYR A 248 -6.94 7.44 -3.32
C TYR A 248 -5.53 7.97 -3.02
N MET A 249 -5.22 8.31 -1.75
CA MET A 249 -3.88 8.71 -1.32
C MET A 249 -3.32 7.75 -0.26
N PRO A 250 -2.92 6.53 -0.65
CA PRO A 250 -2.49 5.51 0.30
C PRO A 250 -1.15 5.85 0.97
N LEU A 251 -1.10 5.67 2.29
CA LEU A 251 0.13 5.71 3.08
C LEU A 251 0.81 4.34 3.10
N ASN A 252 0.00 3.28 3.14
CA ASN A 252 0.46 1.91 3.30
C ASN A 252 -0.52 0.96 2.61
N PHE A 253 -0.02 -0.17 2.08
CA PHE A 253 -0.79 -1.12 1.28
C PHE A 253 -1.26 -2.37 2.04
N PHE A 254 -0.90 -2.52 3.32
CA PHE A 254 -1.16 -3.74 4.11
C PHE A 254 -2.17 -3.56 5.24
N ALA A 255 -2.39 -2.32 5.67
CA ALA A 255 -3.25 -2.00 6.79
C ALA A 255 -4.61 -1.47 6.33
N PRO A 256 -5.74 -1.94 6.90
CA PRO A 256 -7.04 -1.32 6.69
C PRO A 256 -7.09 0.06 7.35
N HIS A 257 -7.87 0.96 6.76
CA HIS A 257 -7.99 2.33 7.23
C HIS A 257 -8.69 2.42 8.60
N ALA A 258 -7.91 2.77 9.61
CA ALA A 258 -8.33 2.79 11.01
C ALA A 258 -9.56 3.68 11.29
N GLN A 259 -9.73 4.79 10.55
CA GLN A 259 -10.88 5.70 10.75
C GLN A 259 -12.22 5.14 10.24
N TYR A 260 -12.21 4.00 9.53
CA TYR A 260 -13.42 3.29 9.15
C TYR A 260 -13.83 2.23 10.20
N ALA A 261 -13.07 2.06 11.27
CA ALA A 261 -13.49 1.25 12.40
C ALA A 261 -14.25 2.08 13.43
N SER A 262 -15.18 1.44 14.14
CA SER A 262 -15.92 2.04 15.25
C SER A 262 -15.07 2.09 16.53
N SER A 263 -14.13 1.16 16.67
CA SER A 263 -13.18 1.11 17.80
C SER A 263 -11.94 1.97 17.53
N ARG A 264 -11.33 2.42 18.64
CA ARG A 264 -10.03 3.09 18.65
C ARG A 264 -8.86 2.16 18.94
N ASP A 265 -9.17 0.94 19.38
CA ASP A 265 -8.17 -0.10 19.65
C ASP A 265 -7.66 -0.69 18.32
N GLU A 266 -6.35 -0.75 18.15
CA GLU A 266 -5.71 -1.15 16.89
C GLU A 266 -6.00 -2.62 16.54
N ASP A 267 -6.13 -3.50 17.52
CA ASP A 267 -6.42 -4.92 17.30
C ASP A 267 -7.91 -5.10 16.92
N GLU A 268 -8.81 -4.34 17.55
CA GLU A 268 -10.25 -4.36 17.24
C GLU A 268 -10.55 -3.80 15.82
N GLN A 269 -9.78 -2.84 15.32
CA GLN A 269 -9.96 -2.28 13.97
C GLN A 269 -9.83 -3.36 12.88
N HIS A 270 -8.84 -4.22 13.00
CA HIS A 270 -8.66 -5.36 12.09
C HIS A 270 -9.78 -6.40 12.20
N LEU A 271 -10.24 -6.67 13.44
CA LEU A 271 -11.35 -7.59 13.69
C LEU A 271 -12.66 -7.06 13.09
N GLU A 272 -12.90 -5.76 13.18
CA GLU A 272 -14.11 -5.14 12.60
C GLU A 272 -14.15 -5.29 11.08
N PHE A 273 -13.00 -5.08 10.40
CA PHE A 273 -12.90 -5.29 8.96
C PHE A 273 -13.20 -6.76 8.59
N ARG A 274 -12.56 -7.71 9.28
CA ARG A 274 -12.77 -9.15 9.02
C ARG A 274 -14.20 -9.59 9.30
N ASN A 275 -14.81 -9.08 10.36
CA ASN A 275 -16.21 -9.33 10.67
C ASN A 275 -17.15 -8.81 9.60
N MET A 276 -16.85 -7.65 9.00
CA MET A 276 -17.60 -7.11 7.86
C MET A 276 -17.53 -8.05 6.65
N VAL A 277 -16.32 -8.49 6.25
CA VAL A 277 -16.14 -9.41 5.13
C VAL A 277 -16.89 -10.72 5.39
N LYS A 278 -16.71 -11.33 6.57
CA LYS A 278 -17.41 -12.56 6.98
C LYS A 278 -18.94 -12.41 6.89
N ALA A 279 -19.47 -11.28 7.37
CA ALA A 279 -20.92 -11.02 7.31
C ALA A 279 -21.45 -10.87 5.88
N LEU A 280 -20.67 -10.25 4.98
CA LEU A 280 -21.01 -10.15 3.55
C LEU A 280 -21.00 -11.52 2.89
N HIS A 281 -19.98 -12.36 3.14
CA HIS A 281 -19.90 -13.73 2.64
C HIS A 281 -21.05 -14.60 3.13
N GLN A 282 -21.44 -14.50 4.40
CA GLN A 282 -22.62 -15.20 4.95
C GLN A 282 -23.92 -14.79 4.28
N ALA A 283 -23.95 -13.59 3.69
CA ALA A 283 -25.07 -13.11 2.88
C ALA A 283 -24.93 -13.47 1.38
N CYS A 284 -23.91 -14.25 0.98
CA CYS A 284 -23.53 -14.57 -0.39
C CYS A 284 -23.20 -13.31 -1.21
N ILE A 285 -22.53 -12.33 -0.59
CA ILE A 285 -22.05 -11.12 -1.26
C ILE A 285 -20.51 -11.15 -1.24
N GLY A 286 -19.90 -11.16 -2.44
CA GLY A 286 -18.46 -11.07 -2.59
C GLY A 286 -17.93 -9.67 -2.29
N VAL A 287 -16.65 -9.59 -1.94
CA VAL A 287 -15.97 -8.33 -1.59
C VAL A 287 -14.77 -8.11 -2.50
N ILE A 288 -14.80 -7.03 -3.27
CA ILE A 288 -13.68 -6.56 -4.10
C ILE A 288 -13.12 -5.28 -3.47
N LEU A 289 -11.79 -5.16 -3.45
CA LEU A 289 -11.14 -3.92 -3.05
C LEU A 289 -10.70 -3.11 -4.25
N ASP A 290 -10.98 -1.82 -4.22
CA ASP A 290 -10.33 -0.83 -5.07
C ASP A 290 -8.93 -0.56 -4.51
N VAL A 291 -7.90 -0.98 -5.26
CA VAL A 291 -6.51 -0.95 -4.81
C VAL A 291 -5.69 0.08 -5.59
N VAL A 292 -5.03 0.96 -4.84
CA VAL A 292 -4.25 2.08 -5.37
C VAL A 292 -2.76 1.78 -5.17
N TYR A 293 -2.17 1.07 -6.13
CA TYR A 293 -0.72 0.76 -6.09
C TYR A 293 0.12 1.65 -7.00
N ASN A 294 -0.52 2.54 -7.75
CA ASN A 294 0.19 3.34 -8.75
C ASN A 294 1.02 4.49 -8.14
N HIS A 295 0.67 4.96 -6.93
CA HIS A 295 1.35 6.04 -6.22
C HIS A 295 1.19 5.94 -4.70
N THR A 296 1.76 6.89 -3.97
CA THR A 296 1.61 7.01 -2.52
C THR A 296 1.32 8.45 -2.10
N VAL A 297 0.83 8.63 -0.87
CA VAL A 297 0.56 9.94 -0.25
C VAL A 297 1.81 10.81 -0.08
N GLU A 298 3.00 10.25 -0.27
CA GLU A 298 4.25 11.01 -0.18
C GLU A 298 4.38 12.10 -1.26
N GLY A 299 3.55 12.07 -2.35
CA GLY A 299 3.46 13.12 -3.36
C GLY A 299 4.78 13.42 -4.08
N ASP A 300 4.98 14.66 -4.51
CA ASP A 300 6.20 15.12 -5.19
C ASP A 300 7.39 15.33 -4.22
N HIS A 301 8.46 15.93 -4.69
CA HIS A 301 9.68 16.21 -3.89
C HIS A 301 9.44 17.08 -2.64
N ARG A 302 8.32 17.80 -2.56
CA ARG A 302 7.94 18.64 -1.41
C ARG A 302 7.01 17.91 -0.45
N GLY A 303 6.49 16.77 -0.85
CA GLY A 303 5.58 15.98 -0.03
C GLY A 303 6.29 15.28 1.13
N PRO A 304 5.52 14.73 2.06
CA PRO A 304 6.05 14.13 3.29
C PRO A 304 6.97 12.93 3.03
N ILE A 305 7.87 12.67 3.97
CA ILE A 305 8.74 11.51 4.02
C ILE A 305 8.25 10.63 5.17
N TYR A 306 7.41 9.66 4.85
CA TYR A 306 6.84 8.73 5.83
C TYR A 306 7.52 7.38 5.84
N SER A 307 7.89 6.88 4.65
CA SER A 307 8.31 5.51 4.44
C SER A 307 9.23 5.40 3.21
N TYR A 308 8.66 5.23 2.03
CA TYR A 308 9.34 4.88 0.77
C TYR A 308 10.45 5.85 0.36
N LYS A 309 10.18 7.16 0.44
CA LYS A 309 11.19 8.20 0.11
C LYS A 309 12.41 8.12 1.01
N GLY A 310 12.17 7.97 2.33
CA GLY A 310 13.23 7.93 3.33
C GLY A 310 13.95 6.59 3.42
N LEU A 311 13.31 5.51 2.99
CA LEU A 311 13.90 4.17 2.96
C LEU A 311 14.79 3.97 1.72
N ASP A 312 14.28 4.28 0.54
CA ASP A 312 14.99 4.13 -0.73
C ASP A 312 14.22 4.78 -1.90
N GLY A 313 14.12 6.09 -1.93
CA GLY A 313 13.35 6.81 -2.95
C GLY A 313 13.60 6.34 -4.38
N PRO A 314 14.86 6.21 -4.85
CA PRO A 314 15.16 5.73 -6.21
C PRO A 314 14.73 4.29 -6.47
N GLY A 315 14.66 3.45 -5.43
CA GLY A 315 14.22 2.07 -5.51
C GLY A 315 12.70 1.98 -5.69
N TYR A 316 11.95 2.84 -5.03
CA TYR A 316 10.48 2.77 -5.04
C TYR A 316 9.83 3.59 -6.15
N TYR A 317 10.36 4.76 -6.54
CA TYR A 317 9.69 5.69 -7.43
C TYR A 317 10.34 5.80 -8.81
N MET A 318 9.50 6.02 -9.81
CA MET A 318 9.96 6.34 -11.17
C MET A 318 10.55 7.74 -11.21
N ARG A 319 11.65 7.87 -11.96
CA ARG A 319 12.35 9.15 -12.15
C ARG A 319 11.78 9.94 -13.32
N SER A 320 11.75 11.24 -13.16
CA SER A 320 11.51 12.22 -14.22
C SER A 320 12.83 12.83 -14.71
N SER A 321 12.85 13.30 -15.95
CA SER A 321 13.91 14.16 -16.48
C SER A 321 13.72 15.63 -16.10
N ASP A 322 12.61 16.00 -15.46
CA ASP A 322 12.36 17.36 -15.00
C ASP A 322 13.31 17.72 -13.84
N PRO A 323 14.15 18.74 -13.97
CA PRO A 323 15.10 19.13 -12.93
C PRO A 323 14.42 19.71 -11.67
N VAL A 324 13.17 20.19 -11.78
CA VAL A 324 12.40 20.75 -10.65
C VAL A 324 11.68 19.66 -9.89
N ASN A 325 11.06 18.71 -10.59
CA ASN A 325 10.39 17.58 -9.97
C ASN A 325 10.99 16.26 -10.48
N PRO A 326 11.89 15.63 -9.69
CA PRO A 326 12.56 14.41 -10.10
C PRO A 326 11.65 13.16 -10.11
N TYR A 327 10.40 13.26 -9.64
CA TYR A 327 9.42 12.17 -9.64
C TYR A 327 8.61 12.18 -10.93
N ALA A 328 8.51 11.03 -11.60
CA ALA A 328 7.53 10.85 -12.68
C ALA A 328 6.11 10.86 -12.09
N ASN A 329 5.16 11.43 -12.84
CA ASN A 329 3.80 11.66 -12.34
C ASN A 329 2.75 11.18 -13.35
N TYR A 330 2.67 9.86 -13.56
CA TYR A 330 1.63 9.23 -14.41
C TYR A 330 0.31 8.98 -13.66
N SER A 331 0.30 9.19 -12.35
CA SER A 331 -0.90 9.12 -11.51
C SER A 331 -1.66 10.45 -11.40
N GLY A 332 -0.99 11.58 -11.63
CA GLY A 332 -1.55 12.91 -11.37
C GLY A 332 -1.38 13.39 -9.92
N THR A 333 -0.79 12.58 -9.02
CA THR A 333 -0.71 12.85 -7.57
C THR A 333 0.67 13.27 -7.08
N GLY A 334 1.66 13.35 -7.99
CA GLY A 334 3.01 13.84 -7.68
C GLY A 334 4.11 12.79 -7.77
N ASN A 335 3.78 11.50 -7.64
CA ASN A 335 4.72 10.40 -7.81
C ASN A 335 4.10 9.21 -8.55
N THR A 336 4.95 8.29 -8.97
CA THR A 336 4.56 7.01 -9.57
C THR A 336 5.51 5.94 -9.08
N LEU A 337 4.98 4.81 -8.58
CA LEU A 337 5.79 3.67 -8.19
C LEU A 337 6.45 3.01 -9.41
N ASN A 338 7.68 2.51 -9.22
CA ASN A 338 8.49 1.95 -10.30
C ASN A 338 8.29 0.44 -10.44
N PHE A 339 7.35 0.02 -11.27
CA PHE A 339 7.07 -1.40 -11.55
C PHE A 339 8.15 -2.11 -12.36
N GLY A 340 9.14 -1.40 -12.87
CA GLY A 340 10.38 -1.98 -13.39
C GLY A 340 11.21 -2.67 -12.29
N GLN A 341 11.05 -2.25 -11.03
CA GLN A 341 11.76 -2.82 -9.88
C GLN A 341 11.04 -4.05 -9.34
N SER A 342 11.77 -5.16 -9.22
CA SER A 342 11.20 -6.43 -8.76
C SER A 342 10.69 -6.39 -7.31
N HIS A 343 11.34 -5.62 -6.43
CA HIS A 343 10.88 -5.49 -5.04
C HIS A 343 9.59 -4.68 -4.92
N VAL A 344 9.33 -3.71 -5.81
CA VAL A 344 8.05 -2.99 -5.87
C VAL A 344 6.94 -3.94 -6.31
N ARG A 345 7.16 -4.73 -7.37
CA ARG A 345 6.20 -5.75 -7.79
C ARG A 345 5.97 -6.80 -6.70
N LYS A 346 7.07 -7.27 -6.06
CA LYS A 346 6.95 -8.19 -4.91
C LYS A 346 6.10 -7.60 -3.80
N MET A 347 6.26 -6.33 -3.46
CA MET A 347 5.45 -5.66 -2.44
C MET A 347 3.97 -5.68 -2.80
N VAL A 348 3.61 -5.44 -4.06
CA VAL A 348 2.22 -5.54 -4.52
C VAL A 348 1.69 -6.96 -4.42
N LEU A 349 2.44 -7.95 -4.88
CA LEU A 349 2.06 -9.37 -4.77
C LEU A 349 1.87 -9.80 -3.31
N ASP A 350 2.78 -9.40 -2.43
CA ASP A 350 2.68 -9.70 -1.00
C ASP A 350 1.47 -9.01 -0.35
N SER A 351 1.15 -7.79 -0.77
CA SER A 351 -0.05 -7.09 -0.32
C SER A 351 -1.33 -7.78 -0.79
N LEU A 352 -1.43 -8.13 -2.06
CA LEU A 352 -2.59 -8.86 -2.60
C LEU A 352 -2.80 -10.19 -1.87
N ARG A 353 -1.72 -10.95 -1.60
CA ARG A 353 -1.79 -12.18 -0.81
C ARG A 353 -2.22 -11.92 0.62
N CYS A 354 -1.71 -10.85 1.27
CA CYS A 354 -2.12 -10.45 2.60
C CYS A 354 -3.63 -10.19 2.68
N TRP A 355 -4.18 -9.41 1.76
CA TRP A 355 -5.60 -9.13 1.69
C TRP A 355 -6.44 -10.38 1.40
N LYS A 356 -5.96 -11.25 0.52
CA LYS A 356 -6.64 -12.52 0.23
C LYS A 356 -6.66 -13.47 1.44
N HIS A 357 -5.49 -13.67 2.09
CA HIS A 357 -5.36 -14.70 3.14
C HIS A 357 -5.81 -14.24 4.51
N GLU A 358 -5.53 -12.98 4.85
CA GLU A 358 -5.83 -12.48 6.18
C GLU A 358 -7.19 -11.81 6.27
N MET A 359 -7.69 -11.28 5.15
CA MET A 359 -8.94 -10.53 5.07
C MET A 359 -10.01 -11.18 4.18
N TYR A 360 -9.71 -12.32 3.54
CA TYR A 360 -10.61 -13.11 2.68
C TYR A 360 -11.26 -12.32 1.55
N ILE A 361 -10.49 -11.46 0.88
CA ILE A 361 -10.96 -10.65 -0.23
C ILE A 361 -11.10 -11.49 -1.51
N ASP A 362 -12.23 -11.36 -2.24
CA ASP A 362 -12.59 -12.15 -3.42
C ASP A 362 -12.00 -11.62 -4.73
N GLY A 363 -11.57 -10.37 -4.74
CA GLY A 363 -11.02 -9.78 -5.94
C GLY A 363 -10.51 -8.35 -5.74
N PHE A 364 -9.95 -7.79 -6.80
CA PHE A 364 -9.37 -6.46 -6.77
C PHE A 364 -9.72 -5.66 -8.03
N ARG A 365 -10.05 -4.40 -7.84
CA ARG A 365 -10.10 -3.39 -8.91
C ARG A 365 -8.86 -2.52 -8.80
N PHE A 366 -8.10 -2.42 -9.85
CA PHE A 366 -6.83 -1.70 -9.89
C PHE A 366 -7.01 -0.31 -10.45
N ASP A 367 -6.79 0.68 -9.60
CA ASP A 367 -6.78 2.09 -9.97
C ASP A 367 -5.63 2.39 -10.94
N LEU A 368 -5.91 3.17 -12.01
CA LEU A 368 -4.96 3.58 -13.04
C LEU A 368 -4.04 2.45 -13.51
N ALA A 369 -4.61 1.29 -13.85
CA ALA A 369 -3.85 0.06 -14.11
C ALA A 369 -2.85 0.16 -15.29
N SER A 370 -2.97 1.14 -16.18
CA SER A 370 -1.98 1.40 -17.22
C SER A 370 -0.61 1.82 -16.67
N VAL A 371 -0.55 2.34 -15.45
CA VAL A 371 0.72 2.66 -14.77
C VAL A 371 1.60 1.42 -14.63
N PHE A 372 0.99 0.24 -14.36
CA PHE A 372 1.73 -1.01 -14.17
C PHE A 372 2.39 -1.55 -15.45
N SER A 373 1.99 -1.04 -16.60
CA SER A 373 2.59 -1.36 -17.89
C SER A 373 3.71 -0.40 -18.30
N ARG A 374 4.08 0.58 -17.48
CA ARG A 374 5.15 1.51 -17.80
C ARG A 374 6.52 0.94 -17.50
N ASN A 375 7.41 1.07 -18.49
CA ASN A 375 8.84 0.82 -18.33
C ASN A 375 9.49 1.93 -17.48
N ALA A 376 10.72 1.70 -17.04
CA ALA A 376 11.46 2.67 -16.21
C ALA A 376 11.68 4.05 -16.90
N ASP A 377 11.66 4.11 -18.22
CA ASP A 377 11.74 5.33 -19.03
C ASP A 377 10.38 6.02 -19.25
N GLY A 378 9.30 5.45 -18.69
CA GLY A 378 7.94 5.95 -18.82
C GLY A 378 7.21 5.51 -20.08
N SER A 379 7.86 4.83 -21.02
CA SER A 379 7.20 4.24 -22.19
C SER A 379 6.22 3.14 -21.80
N LEU A 380 5.18 2.92 -22.61
CA LEU A 380 4.19 1.87 -22.37
C LEU A 380 4.66 0.54 -22.95
N ASN A 381 4.62 -0.49 -22.13
CA ASN A 381 4.73 -1.87 -22.56
C ASN A 381 3.33 -2.42 -22.89
N TRP A 382 3.06 -2.67 -24.16
CA TRP A 382 1.76 -3.12 -24.65
C TRP A 382 1.59 -4.64 -24.62
N GLY A 383 2.63 -5.40 -24.35
CA GLY A 383 2.63 -6.85 -24.48
C GLY A 383 2.93 -7.60 -23.17
N GLU A 384 4.05 -7.28 -22.54
CA GLU A 384 4.63 -8.11 -21.47
C GLU A 384 5.03 -7.28 -20.26
N ALA A 385 4.07 -6.58 -19.65
CA ALA A 385 4.35 -5.90 -18.38
C ALA A 385 4.46 -6.92 -17.24
N PRO A 386 5.59 -7.00 -16.54
CA PRO A 386 5.91 -8.11 -15.63
C PRO A 386 4.88 -8.34 -14.51
N LEU A 387 4.30 -7.30 -13.93
CA LEU A 387 3.34 -7.46 -12.84
C LEU A 387 2.10 -8.29 -13.26
N PHE A 388 1.58 -8.07 -14.47
CA PHE A 388 0.41 -8.82 -14.95
C PHE A 388 0.70 -10.30 -15.13
N SER A 389 1.88 -10.63 -15.69
CA SER A 389 2.31 -12.03 -15.84
C SER A 389 2.63 -12.68 -14.49
N GLU A 390 3.23 -11.96 -13.55
CA GLU A 390 3.50 -12.43 -12.19
C GLU A 390 2.20 -12.72 -11.43
N ILE A 391 1.17 -11.86 -11.53
CA ILE A 391 -0.17 -12.11 -10.96
C ILE A 391 -0.85 -13.30 -11.64
N ALA A 392 -0.80 -13.39 -12.95
CA ALA A 392 -1.43 -14.48 -13.70
C ALA A 392 -0.77 -15.85 -13.43
N ALA A 393 0.54 -15.86 -13.21
CA ALA A 393 1.30 -17.08 -12.87
C ALA A 393 1.16 -17.50 -11.42
N ASP A 394 0.67 -16.61 -10.55
CA ASP A 394 0.43 -16.94 -9.14
C ASP A 394 -0.83 -17.82 -9.03
N PRO A 395 -0.71 -19.06 -8.49
CA PRO A 395 -1.83 -19.99 -8.45
C PRO A 395 -3.01 -19.53 -7.60
N GLU A 396 -2.77 -18.56 -6.73
CA GLU A 396 -3.78 -18.04 -5.82
C GLU A 396 -4.37 -16.73 -6.31
N LEU A 397 -3.55 -15.82 -6.82
CA LEU A 397 -4.00 -14.51 -7.28
C LEU A 397 -4.63 -14.57 -8.67
N GLY A 398 -4.13 -15.43 -9.55
CA GLY A 398 -4.65 -15.61 -10.91
C GLY A 398 -6.10 -16.13 -11.00
N GLN A 399 -6.62 -16.67 -9.90
CA GLN A 399 -8.00 -17.17 -9.80
C GLN A 399 -9.00 -16.14 -9.26
N LEU A 400 -8.51 -15.01 -8.74
CA LEU A 400 -9.36 -13.96 -8.19
C LEU A 400 -10.02 -13.14 -9.30
N ARG A 401 -11.10 -12.46 -8.95
CA ARG A 401 -11.70 -11.46 -9.83
C ARG A 401 -10.84 -10.24 -9.89
N LEU A 402 -10.24 -9.99 -11.05
CA LEU A 402 -9.36 -8.85 -11.30
C LEU A 402 -10.02 -7.90 -12.28
N ILE A 403 -10.12 -6.64 -11.92
CA ILE A 403 -10.75 -5.57 -12.71
C ILE A 403 -9.70 -4.47 -12.90
N ALA A 404 -9.55 -3.98 -14.11
CA ALA A 404 -8.66 -2.87 -14.42
C ALA A 404 -9.41 -1.60 -14.75
N GLU A 405 -8.91 -0.50 -14.26
CA GLU A 405 -9.08 0.80 -14.86
C GLU A 405 -7.99 0.97 -15.94
N PRO A 406 -8.27 0.70 -17.24
CA PRO A 406 -7.22 0.52 -18.24
C PRO A 406 -6.68 1.84 -18.81
N TRP A 407 -6.43 2.81 -17.94
CA TRP A 407 -5.87 4.11 -18.29
C TRP A 407 -4.95 4.66 -17.19
N ASP A 408 -4.25 5.72 -17.50
CA ASP A 408 -3.55 6.63 -16.58
C ASP A 408 -3.63 8.07 -17.15
N THR A 409 -2.86 9.03 -16.61
CA THR A 409 -2.91 10.43 -17.07
C THR A 409 -2.47 10.64 -18.52
N GLY A 410 -1.77 9.68 -19.14
CA GLY A 410 -1.23 9.77 -20.49
C GLY A 410 -1.57 8.61 -21.42
N ALA A 411 -2.34 7.60 -20.95
CA ALA A 411 -2.62 6.40 -21.72
C ALA A 411 -4.04 5.87 -21.53
N TYR A 412 -4.56 5.20 -22.57
CA TYR A 412 -5.82 4.47 -22.54
C TYR A 412 -5.65 3.14 -23.29
N GLN A 413 -5.59 2.02 -22.55
CA GLN A 413 -5.22 0.69 -23.05
C GLN A 413 -6.42 -0.28 -23.13
N LEU A 414 -7.63 0.20 -23.36
CA LEU A 414 -8.83 -0.63 -23.38
C LEU A 414 -8.76 -1.76 -24.43
N GLY A 415 -9.26 -2.94 -24.07
CA GLY A 415 -9.37 -4.09 -24.94
C GLY A 415 -8.05 -4.85 -25.09
N ARG A 416 -7.73 -5.27 -26.31
CA ARG A 416 -6.53 -6.10 -26.61
C ARG A 416 -5.20 -5.40 -26.36
N GLY A 417 -5.19 -4.10 -26.23
CA GLY A 417 -3.99 -3.31 -25.91
C GLY A 417 -3.63 -3.34 -24.42
N PHE A 418 -4.50 -3.85 -23.54
CA PHE A 418 -4.23 -3.97 -22.13
C PHE A 418 -3.49 -5.28 -21.82
N PRO A 419 -2.35 -5.27 -21.11
CA PRO A 419 -1.56 -6.49 -20.87
C PRO A 419 -2.25 -7.56 -20.02
N GLY A 420 -3.15 -7.16 -19.11
CA GLY A 420 -3.94 -8.08 -18.29
C GLY A 420 -5.07 -8.73 -19.06
N GLN A 421 -4.77 -9.70 -19.92
CA GLN A 421 -5.72 -10.30 -20.88
C GLN A 421 -6.90 -11.01 -20.20
N SER A 422 -6.73 -11.57 -19.01
CA SER A 422 -7.79 -12.25 -18.24
C SER A 422 -8.58 -11.30 -17.34
N TRP A 423 -8.18 -10.04 -17.24
CA TRP A 423 -8.82 -9.07 -16.36
C TRP A 423 -10.06 -8.47 -16.99
N LEU A 424 -11.09 -8.25 -16.20
CA LEU A 424 -12.18 -7.38 -16.57
C LEU A 424 -11.67 -5.95 -16.71
N GLN A 425 -12.31 -5.16 -17.58
CA GLN A 425 -11.85 -3.80 -17.84
C GLN A 425 -13.01 -2.81 -17.76
N TRP A 426 -12.84 -1.73 -17.05
CA TRP A 426 -13.78 -0.63 -17.06
C TRP A 426 -13.76 0.06 -18.43
N ASN A 427 -14.93 0.15 -19.05
CA ASN A 427 -15.08 0.79 -20.35
C ASN A 427 -15.53 2.26 -20.19
N GLY A 428 -14.57 3.19 -20.22
CA GLY A 428 -14.85 4.63 -20.11
C GLY A 428 -15.76 5.16 -21.22
N ARG A 429 -15.62 4.64 -22.44
CA ARG A 429 -16.48 5.03 -23.56
C ARG A 429 -17.94 4.60 -23.35
N PHE A 430 -18.16 3.38 -22.85
CA PHE A 430 -19.50 2.92 -22.47
C PHE A 430 -20.11 3.85 -21.42
N ARG A 431 -19.39 4.10 -20.34
CA ARG A 431 -19.81 5.02 -19.27
C ARG A 431 -20.20 6.40 -19.81
N ASP A 432 -19.36 6.98 -20.66
CA ASP A 432 -19.55 8.34 -21.12
C ASP A 432 -20.71 8.45 -22.10
N ASP A 433 -20.85 7.51 -23.01
CA ASP A 433 -21.96 7.49 -23.99
C ASP A 433 -23.32 7.24 -23.31
N ILE A 434 -23.39 6.32 -22.33
CA ILE A 434 -24.61 6.12 -21.53
C ILE A 434 -24.97 7.39 -20.75
N ARG A 435 -23.99 8.02 -20.08
CA ARG A 435 -24.22 9.25 -19.32
C ARG A 435 -24.70 10.40 -20.21
N ARG A 436 -24.11 10.57 -21.39
CA ARG A 436 -24.52 11.59 -22.37
C ARG A 436 -25.93 11.35 -22.88
N PHE A 437 -26.28 10.09 -23.17
CA PHE A 437 -27.63 9.73 -23.57
C PHE A 437 -28.68 10.03 -22.48
N VAL A 438 -28.41 9.59 -21.25
CA VAL A 438 -29.33 9.82 -20.11
C VAL A 438 -29.46 11.31 -19.77
N ARG A 439 -28.39 12.10 -19.95
CA ARG A 439 -28.42 13.56 -19.78
C ARG A 439 -29.26 14.26 -20.88
N GLY A 440 -29.55 13.60 -22.00
CA GLY A 440 -30.30 14.15 -23.10
C GLY A 440 -29.45 14.90 -24.16
N ASP A 441 -28.16 14.59 -24.25
CA ASP A 441 -27.30 15.17 -25.29
C ASP A 441 -27.83 14.78 -26.68
N ALA A 442 -27.76 15.71 -27.62
CA ALA A 442 -28.23 15.48 -28.97
C ALA A 442 -27.44 14.37 -29.71
N ALA A 443 -28.10 13.64 -30.58
CA ALA A 443 -27.53 12.62 -31.46
C ALA A 443 -26.83 11.43 -30.76
N MET A 444 -27.17 11.11 -29.51
CA MET A 444 -26.53 10.01 -28.73
C MET A 444 -27.13 8.62 -28.99
N VAL A 445 -28.26 8.51 -29.70
CA VAL A 445 -28.92 7.22 -30.00
C VAL A 445 -28.00 6.25 -30.75
N PRO A 446 -27.31 6.63 -31.83
CA PRO A 446 -26.38 5.73 -32.51
C PRO A 446 -25.24 5.22 -31.62
N ASP A 447 -24.68 6.07 -30.74
CA ASP A 447 -23.60 5.68 -29.84
C ASP A 447 -24.15 4.72 -28.76
N LEU A 448 -25.29 5.01 -28.18
CA LEU A 448 -25.97 4.09 -27.26
C LEU A 448 -26.22 2.71 -27.90
N MET A 449 -26.79 2.68 -29.08
CA MET A 449 -27.05 1.44 -29.80
C MET A 449 -25.77 0.64 -30.05
N ARG A 450 -24.70 1.32 -30.48
CA ARG A 450 -23.38 0.70 -30.67
C ARG A 450 -22.88 0.05 -29.39
N ARG A 451 -23.01 0.73 -28.24
CA ARG A 451 -22.56 0.18 -26.94
C ARG A 451 -23.39 -1.02 -26.50
N ILE A 452 -24.71 -0.95 -26.63
CA ILE A 452 -25.62 -2.06 -26.27
C ILE A 452 -25.40 -3.27 -27.18
N TYR A 453 -25.33 -3.10 -28.50
CA TYR A 453 -25.10 -4.21 -29.42
C TYR A 453 -23.71 -4.82 -29.25
N ALA A 454 -22.65 -4.03 -29.05
CA ALA A 454 -21.32 -4.55 -28.78
C ALA A 454 -21.28 -5.36 -27.47
N ALA A 455 -21.97 -4.92 -26.44
CA ALA A 455 -22.11 -5.68 -25.20
C ALA A 455 -22.88 -7.00 -25.43
N MET A 456 -23.95 -7.00 -26.20
CA MET A 456 -24.73 -8.22 -26.53
C MET A 456 -23.94 -9.23 -27.36
N ILE A 457 -23.10 -8.77 -28.30
CA ILE A 457 -22.26 -9.66 -29.13
C ILE A 457 -21.16 -10.32 -28.29
N SER A 458 -20.71 -9.67 -27.21
CA SER A 458 -19.74 -10.27 -26.28
C SER A 458 -20.29 -11.48 -25.51
N PHE A 459 -21.60 -11.66 -25.45
CA PHE A 459 -22.26 -12.83 -24.84
C PHE A 459 -22.51 -14.00 -25.81
N GLN A 460 -22.28 -13.84 -27.11
CA GLN A 460 -22.37 -14.96 -28.06
C GLN A 460 -21.06 -15.75 -28.06
N THR A 461 -21.08 -16.93 -27.46
CA THR A 461 -20.02 -17.93 -27.55
C THR A 461 -19.77 -18.32 -28.99
N VAL A 462 -18.60 -18.03 -29.53
CA VAL A 462 -18.02 -18.82 -30.61
C VAL A 462 -17.56 -20.14 -29.98
N ALA A 463 -18.12 -21.22 -30.47
CA ALA A 463 -18.01 -22.58 -29.97
C ALA A 463 -16.71 -22.87 -29.17
N GLY A 464 -16.86 -23.07 -27.88
CA GLY A 464 -15.85 -23.74 -27.03
C GLY A 464 -14.88 -22.87 -26.25
N THR A 465 -14.93 -21.54 -26.33
CA THR A 465 -14.07 -20.67 -25.48
C THR A 465 -14.95 -19.67 -24.69
N PRO A 466 -14.86 -19.62 -23.35
CA PRO A 466 -15.59 -18.61 -22.59
C PRO A 466 -15.08 -17.23 -22.98
N ILE A 467 -15.95 -16.37 -23.47
CA ILE A 467 -15.64 -14.95 -23.65
C ILE A 467 -15.81 -14.30 -22.28
N THR A 468 -14.73 -13.78 -21.72
CA THR A 468 -14.76 -13.02 -20.48
C THR A 468 -15.70 -11.82 -20.61
N PRO A 469 -16.71 -11.65 -19.76
CA PRO A 469 -17.60 -10.49 -19.79
C PRO A 469 -16.78 -9.22 -19.61
N GLY A 470 -16.99 -8.23 -20.47
CA GLY A 470 -16.32 -6.93 -20.37
C GLY A 470 -15.31 -6.59 -21.48
N VAL A 471 -14.88 -7.55 -22.29
CA VAL A 471 -14.06 -7.25 -23.46
C VAL A 471 -14.94 -6.82 -24.62
N THR A 472 -15.23 -5.53 -24.74
CA THR A 472 -15.87 -4.98 -25.95
C THR A 472 -14.85 -4.98 -27.08
N HIS A 473 -14.97 -5.92 -28.01
CA HIS A 473 -14.19 -5.88 -29.24
C HIS A 473 -14.66 -4.72 -30.13
N GLU A 474 -13.87 -3.65 -30.20
CA GLU A 474 -14.01 -2.70 -31.28
C GLU A 474 -13.51 -3.32 -32.59
N LYS A 475 -14.42 -3.92 -33.35
CA LYS A 475 -14.28 -4.08 -34.78
C LYS A 475 -15.64 -3.78 -35.41
N PHE A 476 -15.85 -2.54 -35.75
CA PHE A 476 -16.62 -2.18 -36.93
C PHE A 476 -16.02 -0.92 -37.52
N PRO A 477 -15.94 -0.83 -38.86
CA PRO A 477 -15.30 0.26 -39.59
C PRO A 477 -15.93 1.62 -39.31
#